data_a75c200c6317e35c30cf90d69136af9b
#
_entry.id   a75c200c6317e35c30cf90d69136af9b
#
_cell.length_a   1.000
_cell.length_b   1.000
_cell.length_c   1.000
_cell.angle_alpha   90.00
_cell.angle_beta   90.00
_cell.angle_gamma   90.00
#
_symmetry.space_group_name_H-M   'P 1'
#
loop_
_entity.id
_entity.type
_entity.pdbx_description
1 polymer ?
#
loop_
_entity_poly.entity_id
_entity_poly.type
_entity_poly.pdbx_seq_one_letter_code
_entity_poly.pdbx_strand_id
1 'polypeptide(L)'
;YIAEGNDIVLISDMYLPKEVIVKLLQKADPLLATLPLYVSSEVGHQKTTRKLFLHVYSDLDYCYEKWIHIGDNRFADQVQPEMLGIQTAPIPVPEWTPYEKRLADYSSHYEFRCVAKQIQSFRLTHPAPEEQFAYCYAALYLVPYVVHAVSHAVKQGYRTLYFISRDGHYLKQIADEVIASK
;
A
#
# COMPACT_ATOMS: atom_id res chain seq x y z
N TYR A 1 -13.17 17.01 6.23
CA TYR A 1 -12.52 18.30 5.99
C TYR A 1 -13.23 19.10 4.88
N ILE A 2 -13.54 18.50 3.68
CA ILE A 2 -14.29 19.20 2.61
C ILE A 2 -15.66 19.63 3.11
N ALA A 3 -16.38 18.77 3.82
CA ALA A 3 -17.70 19.11 4.39
C ALA A 3 -17.66 20.25 5.43
N GLU A 4 -16.50 20.53 5.97
CA GLU A 4 -16.23 21.64 6.92
C GLU A 4 -15.82 22.93 6.21
N GLY A 5 -15.79 22.94 4.88
CA GLY A 5 -15.43 24.10 4.07
C GLY A 5 -13.94 24.35 3.91
N ASN A 6 -13.12 23.33 4.13
CA ASN A 6 -11.68 23.42 3.89
C ASN A 6 -11.35 23.08 2.43
N ASP A 7 -10.42 23.83 1.85
CA ASP A 7 -9.81 23.50 0.57
C ASP A 7 -8.78 22.40 0.73
N ILE A 8 -8.81 21.41 -0.15
CA ILE A 8 -7.85 20.31 -0.15
C ILE A 8 -7.04 20.32 -1.44
N VAL A 9 -5.73 20.26 -1.28
CA VAL A 9 -4.76 20.24 -2.39
C VAL A 9 -3.83 19.05 -2.22
N LEU A 10 -3.61 18.32 -3.29
CA LEU A 10 -2.70 17.18 -3.32
C LEU A 10 -1.33 17.62 -3.86
N ILE A 11 -0.27 17.32 -3.10
CA ILE A 11 1.12 17.68 -3.46
C ILE A 11 1.98 16.42 -3.40
N SER A 12 2.60 16.04 -4.51
CA SER A 12 3.35 14.80 -4.62
C SER A 12 4.73 14.98 -5.23
N ASP A 13 5.77 14.49 -4.53
CA ASP A 13 7.09 14.27 -5.12
C ASP A 13 7.09 12.90 -5.80
N MET A 14 6.69 12.89 -7.08
CA MET A 14 6.56 11.67 -7.87
C MET A 14 7.11 11.89 -9.28
N TYR A 15 7.76 10.87 -9.82
CA TYR A 15 8.32 10.87 -11.18
C TYR A 15 7.29 10.46 -12.25
N LEU A 16 6.12 9.96 -11.85
CA LEU A 16 5.05 9.60 -12.77
C LEU A 16 4.33 10.85 -13.31
N PRO A 17 3.83 10.80 -14.56
CA PRO A 17 2.96 11.85 -15.10
C PRO A 17 1.68 12.01 -14.26
N LYS A 18 1.16 13.23 -14.21
CA LYS A 18 -0.06 13.57 -13.45
C LYS A 18 -1.26 12.70 -13.81
N GLU A 19 -1.45 12.41 -15.11
CA GLU A 19 -2.56 11.59 -15.59
C GLU A 19 -2.54 10.16 -15.02
N VAL A 20 -1.35 9.62 -14.78
CA VAL A 20 -1.19 8.29 -14.15
C VAL A 20 -1.61 8.35 -12.69
N ILE A 21 -1.17 9.39 -11.98
CA ILE A 21 -1.52 9.59 -10.55
C ILE A 21 -3.03 9.82 -10.42
N VAL A 22 -3.64 10.64 -11.26
CA VAL A 22 -5.09 10.86 -11.27
C VAL A 22 -5.86 9.55 -11.48
N LYS A 23 -5.42 8.67 -12.39
CA LYS A 23 -6.04 7.35 -12.58
C LYS A 23 -5.90 6.44 -11.34
N LEU A 24 -4.78 6.52 -10.63
CA LEU A 24 -4.59 5.77 -9.37
C LEU A 24 -5.51 6.32 -8.27
N LEU A 25 -5.58 7.63 -8.13
CA LEU A 25 -6.48 8.30 -7.18
C LEU A 25 -7.95 7.97 -7.46
N GLN A 26 -8.36 8.00 -8.73
CA GLN A 26 -9.72 7.66 -9.14
C GLN A 26 -10.11 6.23 -8.79
N LYS A 27 -9.15 5.28 -8.81
CA LYS A 27 -9.38 3.91 -8.36
C LYS A 27 -9.55 3.79 -6.85
N ALA A 28 -8.86 4.64 -6.08
CA ALA A 28 -8.96 4.63 -4.63
C ALA A 28 -10.25 5.31 -4.16
N ASP A 29 -10.50 6.52 -4.65
CA ASP A 29 -11.75 7.27 -4.44
C ASP A 29 -11.91 8.29 -5.60
N PRO A 30 -13.04 8.27 -6.34
CA PRO A 30 -13.29 9.22 -7.42
C PRO A 30 -13.19 10.69 -7.01
N LEU A 31 -13.50 11.02 -5.75
CA LEU A 31 -13.40 12.39 -5.22
C LEU A 31 -11.96 12.90 -5.26
N LEU A 32 -10.97 12.05 -4.94
CA LEU A 32 -9.56 12.43 -4.94
C LEU A 32 -9.06 12.88 -6.32
N ALA A 33 -9.63 12.32 -7.39
CA ALA A 33 -9.27 12.68 -8.76
C ALA A 33 -9.79 14.07 -9.19
N THR A 34 -10.71 14.67 -8.43
CA THR A 34 -11.28 16.00 -8.70
C THR A 34 -10.52 17.13 -7.99
N LEU A 35 -9.64 16.78 -7.06
CA LEU A 35 -8.88 17.75 -6.27
C LEU A 35 -7.71 18.33 -7.07
N PRO A 36 -7.32 19.60 -6.79
CA PRO A 36 -6.10 20.18 -7.33
C PRO A 36 -4.89 19.27 -6.99
N LEU A 37 -4.09 18.91 -8.00
CA LEU A 37 -2.93 18.04 -7.83
C LEU A 37 -1.70 18.69 -8.44
N TYR A 38 -0.65 18.83 -7.64
CA TYR A 38 0.66 19.33 -8.02
C TYR A 38 1.68 18.19 -7.90
N VAL A 39 2.35 17.90 -9.02
CA VAL A 39 3.33 16.79 -9.10
C VAL A 39 4.69 17.34 -9.46
N SER A 40 5.71 16.93 -8.72
CA SER A 40 7.09 17.40 -8.93
C SER A 40 7.63 17.17 -10.33
N SER A 41 7.22 16.07 -11.00
CA SER A 41 7.61 15.75 -12.38
C SER A 41 7.11 16.76 -13.41
N GLU A 42 5.98 17.41 -13.17
CA GLU A 42 5.41 18.41 -14.09
C GLU A 42 5.82 19.84 -13.73
N VAL A 43 5.81 20.14 -12.44
CA VAL A 43 6.18 21.49 -11.95
C VAL A 43 7.68 21.74 -12.05
N GLY A 44 8.50 20.67 -12.09
CA GLY A 44 9.96 20.76 -12.08
C GLY A 44 10.54 21.16 -10.71
N HIS A 45 9.75 21.12 -9.66
CA HIS A 45 10.12 21.46 -8.29
C HIS A 45 9.75 20.37 -7.31
N GLN A 46 10.54 20.21 -6.24
CA GLN A 46 10.35 19.19 -5.21
C GLN A 46 9.97 19.80 -3.87
N LYS A 47 9.28 19.02 -3.02
CA LYS A 47 9.01 19.37 -1.61
C LYS A 47 10.28 19.53 -0.81
N THR A 48 11.26 18.63 -1.04
CA THR A 48 12.56 18.63 -0.37
C THR A 48 13.36 19.94 -0.53
N THR A 49 13.12 20.68 -1.60
CA THR A 49 13.71 22.00 -1.86
C THR A 49 12.79 23.15 -1.47
N ARG A 50 11.61 22.88 -0.93
CA ARG A 50 10.52 23.83 -0.64
C ARG A 50 9.89 24.48 -1.86
N LYS A 51 10.51 24.40 -3.02
CA LYS A 51 10.07 25.10 -4.23
C LYS A 51 8.66 24.65 -4.70
N LEU A 52 8.31 23.38 -4.46
CA LEU A 52 6.97 22.91 -4.79
C LEU A 52 5.89 23.57 -3.92
N PHE A 53 6.15 23.76 -2.62
CA PHE A 53 5.23 24.50 -1.73
C PHE A 53 5.11 25.96 -2.12
N LEU A 54 6.23 26.62 -2.48
CA LEU A 54 6.22 28.00 -2.96
C LEU A 54 5.43 28.16 -4.27
N HIS A 55 5.54 27.18 -5.17
CA HIS A 55 4.77 27.14 -6.41
C HIS A 55 3.26 27.06 -6.13
N VAL A 56 2.84 26.11 -5.27
CA VAL A 56 1.44 25.96 -4.88
C VAL A 56 0.91 27.21 -4.17
N TYR A 57 1.70 27.81 -3.29
CA TYR A 57 1.36 29.06 -2.62
C TYR A 57 1.10 30.19 -3.63
N SER A 58 2.00 30.34 -4.60
CA SER A 58 1.86 31.39 -5.65
C SER A 58 0.68 31.16 -6.58
N ASP A 59 0.35 29.89 -6.87
CA ASP A 59 -0.72 29.53 -7.79
C ASP A 59 -2.12 29.66 -7.16
N LEU A 60 -2.23 29.39 -5.87
CA LEU A 60 -3.50 29.37 -5.14
C LEU A 60 -3.71 30.60 -4.24
N ASP A 61 -2.71 31.44 -4.10
CA ASP A 61 -2.72 32.64 -3.23
C ASP A 61 -3.14 32.31 -1.77
N TYR A 62 -2.65 31.19 -1.25
CA TYR A 62 -2.98 30.74 0.10
C TYR A 62 -2.06 31.34 1.15
N CYS A 63 -2.61 31.58 2.37
CA CYS A 63 -1.85 31.99 3.53
C CYS A 63 -1.21 30.78 4.21
N TYR A 64 0.13 30.78 4.40
CA TYR A 64 0.87 29.72 5.08
C TYR A 64 0.37 29.45 6.50
N GLU A 65 -0.08 30.48 7.22
CA GLU A 65 -0.57 30.33 8.60
C GLU A 65 -1.87 29.50 8.70
N LYS A 66 -2.63 29.44 7.61
CA LYS A 66 -3.86 28.66 7.52
C LYS A 66 -3.67 27.32 6.80
N TRP A 67 -2.45 27.01 6.40
CA TRP A 67 -2.13 25.77 5.69
C TRP A 67 -1.65 24.71 6.67
N ILE A 68 -2.27 23.54 6.62
CA ILE A 68 -1.80 22.35 7.32
C ILE A 68 -1.36 21.35 6.26
N HIS A 69 -0.07 20.98 6.27
CA HIS A 69 0.46 19.93 5.40
C HIS A 69 0.43 18.58 6.11
N ILE A 70 -0.16 17.59 5.48
CA ILE A 70 -0.31 16.23 6.00
C ILE A 70 0.52 15.29 5.13
N GLY A 71 1.46 14.55 5.72
CA GLY A 71 2.31 13.62 4.98
C GLY A 71 3.11 12.70 5.88
N ASP A 72 3.76 11.71 5.26
CA ASP A 72 4.46 10.62 5.97
C ASP A 72 5.99 10.78 5.97
N ASN A 73 6.54 11.59 5.08
CA ASN A 73 7.98 11.78 4.98
C ASN A 73 8.43 12.91 5.92
N ARG A 74 9.13 12.54 7.01
CA ARG A 74 9.59 13.50 8.01
C ARG A 74 10.34 14.70 7.40
N PHE A 75 11.22 14.48 6.42
CA PHE A 75 12.00 15.58 5.85
C PHE A 75 11.17 16.42 4.88
N ALA A 76 10.51 15.79 3.93
CA ALA A 76 9.77 16.47 2.87
C ALA A 76 8.41 17.06 3.33
N ASP A 77 7.74 16.40 4.30
CA ASP A 77 6.37 16.74 4.70
C ASP A 77 6.25 17.37 6.09
N GLN A 78 7.35 17.45 6.85
CA GLN A 78 7.38 18.13 8.15
C GLN A 78 8.44 19.23 8.13
N VAL A 79 9.73 18.86 8.09
CA VAL A 79 10.83 19.83 8.23
C VAL A 79 10.77 20.94 7.16
N GLN A 80 10.54 20.59 5.89
CA GLN A 80 10.57 21.58 4.81
C GLN A 80 9.39 22.55 4.84
N PRO A 81 8.11 22.12 5.00
CA PRO A 81 7.00 23.05 5.10
C PRO A 81 7.05 23.89 6.39
N GLU A 82 7.49 23.35 7.53
CA GLU A 82 7.66 24.11 8.78
C GLU A 82 8.64 25.29 8.61
N MET A 83 9.71 25.12 7.81
CA MET A 83 10.64 26.22 7.49
C MET A 83 9.98 27.35 6.67
N LEU A 84 8.80 27.14 6.10
CA LEU A 84 7.99 28.15 5.42
C LEU A 84 6.86 28.71 6.31
N GLY A 85 6.74 28.23 7.56
CA GLY A 85 5.64 28.59 8.45
C GLY A 85 4.33 27.81 8.21
N ILE A 86 4.36 26.75 7.41
CA ILE A 86 3.25 25.85 7.21
C ILE A 86 3.14 24.92 8.42
N GLN A 87 1.93 24.76 8.97
CA GLN A 87 1.68 23.78 10.03
C GLN A 87 1.75 22.36 9.45
N THR A 88 2.22 21.40 10.24
CA THR A 88 2.33 20.01 9.79
C THR A 88 1.59 19.04 10.70
N ALA A 89 1.00 18.01 10.09
CA ALA A 89 0.39 16.89 10.77
C ALA A 89 0.96 15.58 10.19
N PRO A 90 1.87 14.89 10.91
CA PRO A 90 2.49 13.69 10.41
C PRO A 90 1.49 12.52 10.35
N ILE A 91 1.50 11.78 9.25
CA ILE A 91 0.83 10.49 9.16
C ILE A 91 1.79 9.43 9.72
N PRO A 92 1.38 8.67 10.75
CA PRO A 92 2.21 7.58 11.24
C PRO A 92 2.33 6.50 10.15
N VAL A 93 3.57 6.22 9.74
CA VAL A 93 3.84 5.08 8.84
C VAL A 93 3.79 3.81 9.68
N PRO A 94 2.92 2.85 9.35
CA PRO A 94 2.85 1.60 10.09
C PRO A 94 4.19 0.85 10.04
N GLU A 95 4.75 0.56 11.20
CA GLU A 95 5.98 -0.20 11.29
C GLU A 95 5.78 -1.66 10.86
N TRP A 96 6.82 -2.21 10.28
CA TRP A 96 6.88 -3.63 9.95
C TRP A 96 7.10 -4.42 11.22
N THR A 97 6.37 -5.52 11.40
CA THR A 97 6.72 -6.49 12.43
C THR A 97 8.08 -7.13 12.10
N PRO A 98 8.79 -7.68 13.10
CA PRO A 98 10.05 -8.40 12.85
C PRO A 98 9.92 -9.51 11.81
N TYR A 99 8.75 -10.15 11.75
CA TYR A 99 8.43 -11.19 10.78
C TYR A 99 8.27 -10.62 9.36
N GLU A 100 7.47 -9.57 9.20
CA GLU A 100 7.26 -8.89 7.92
C GLU A 100 8.58 -8.36 7.36
N LYS A 101 9.41 -7.74 8.23
CA LYS A 101 10.73 -7.25 7.85
C LYS A 101 11.65 -8.39 7.41
N ARG A 102 11.70 -9.49 8.16
CA ARG A 102 12.52 -10.65 7.80
C ARG A 102 12.08 -11.24 6.46
N LEU A 103 10.78 -11.31 6.20
CA LEU A 103 10.25 -11.80 4.93
C LEU A 103 10.64 -10.87 3.78
N ALA A 104 10.50 -9.54 3.97
CA ALA A 104 10.86 -8.55 2.97
C ALA A 104 12.36 -8.54 2.62
N ASP A 105 13.21 -8.84 3.62
CA ASP A 105 14.67 -8.84 3.50
C ASP A 105 15.23 -10.23 3.19
N TYR A 106 14.39 -11.27 3.13
CA TYR A 106 14.80 -12.67 3.03
C TYR A 106 15.59 -12.99 1.77
N SER A 107 15.29 -12.35 0.65
CA SER A 107 16.00 -12.58 -0.58
C SER A 107 16.00 -11.35 -1.49
N SER A 108 16.81 -11.40 -2.57
CA SER A 108 16.78 -10.43 -3.67
C SER A 108 15.50 -10.51 -4.52
N HIS A 109 14.61 -11.47 -4.26
CA HIS A 109 13.36 -11.65 -4.99
C HIS A 109 12.30 -10.67 -4.51
N TYR A 110 11.85 -9.82 -5.42
CA TYR A 110 10.85 -8.78 -5.16
C TYR A 110 9.51 -9.34 -4.65
N GLU A 111 9.18 -10.56 -5.04
CA GLU A 111 7.94 -11.24 -4.65
C GLU A 111 7.78 -11.38 -3.13
N PHE A 112 8.85 -11.67 -2.41
CA PHE A 112 8.80 -11.75 -0.94
C PHE A 112 8.47 -10.40 -0.30
N ARG A 113 8.97 -9.33 -0.87
CA ARG A 113 8.64 -7.97 -0.43
C ARG A 113 7.18 -7.62 -0.71
N CYS A 114 6.64 -8.06 -1.85
CA CYS A 114 5.21 -7.91 -2.16
C CYS A 114 4.34 -8.68 -1.16
N VAL A 115 4.70 -9.94 -0.85
CA VAL A 115 4.00 -10.76 0.15
C VAL A 115 4.05 -10.10 1.53
N ALA A 116 5.22 -9.60 1.96
CA ALA A 116 5.36 -8.89 3.23
C ALA A 116 4.45 -7.64 3.32
N LYS A 117 4.34 -6.90 2.21
CA LYS A 117 3.43 -5.75 2.10
C LYS A 117 1.95 -6.14 2.19
N GLN A 118 1.56 -7.24 1.57
CA GLN A 118 0.20 -7.76 1.64
C GLN A 118 -0.15 -8.22 3.07
N ILE A 119 0.78 -8.89 3.75
CA ILE A 119 0.62 -9.29 5.15
C ILE A 119 0.44 -8.06 6.04
N GLN A 120 1.28 -7.04 5.89
CA GLN A 120 1.15 -5.79 6.63
C GLN A 120 -0.20 -5.14 6.38
N SER A 121 -0.64 -5.04 5.13
CA SER A 121 -1.93 -4.46 4.76
C SER A 121 -3.09 -5.23 5.40
N PHE A 122 -3.06 -6.55 5.35
CA PHE A 122 -4.08 -7.39 5.96
C PHE A 122 -4.12 -7.20 7.48
N ARG A 123 -2.98 -7.23 8.16
CA ARG A 123 -2.87 -7.04 9.61
C ARG A 123 -3.45 -5.70 10.06
N LEU A 124 -3.24 -4.64 9.29
CA LEU A 124 -3.72 -3.30 9.64
C LEU A 124 -5.23 -3.13 9.45
N THR A 125 -5.84 -3.94 8.59
CA THR A 125 -7.28 -3.86 8.28
C THR A 125 -8.11 -4.93 8.97
N HIS A 126 -7.48 -6.00 9.49
CA HIS A 126 -8.15 -7.13 10.14
C HIS A 126 -7.57 -7.33 11.55
N PRO A 127 -8.22 -6.76 12.57
CA PRO A 127 -7.68 -6.78 13.94
C PRO A 127 -7.85 -8.12 14.66
N ALA A 128 -8.67 -9.06 14.14
CA ALA A 128 -8.90 -10.35 14.76
C ALA A 128 -7.64 -11.24 14.74
N PRO A 129 -7.14 -11.72 15.89
CA PRO A 129 -5.90 -12.49 15.95
C PRO A 129 -5.93 -13.79 15.15
N GLU A 130 -7.10 -14.43 15.08
CA GLU A 130 -7.30 -15.68 14.34
C GLU A 130 -7.18 -15.47 12.83
N GLU A 131 -7.74 -14.38 12.32
CA GLU A 131 -7.64 -14.00 10.92
C GLU A 131 -6.20 -13.64 10.56
N GLN A 132 -5.54 -12.89 11.43
CA GLN A 132 -4.12 -12.54 11.24
C GLN A 132 -3.24 -13.79 11.23
N PHE A 133 -3.47 -14.74 12.15
CA PHE A 133 -2.73 -15.99 12.15
C PHE A 133 -2.97 -16.79 10.87
N ALA A 134 -4.21 -16.94 10.47
CA ALA A 134 -4.57 -17.68 9.27
C ALA A 134 -3.94 -17.08 8.01
N TYR A 135 -4.09 -15.78 7.79
CA TYR A 135 -3.61 -15.11 6.58
C TYR A 135 -2.11 -14.85 6.60
N CYS A 136 -1.60 -14.29 7.70
CA CYS A 136 -0.21 -13.81 7.73
C CYS A 136 0.82 -14.93 7.96
N TYR A 137 0.38 -16.07 8.49
CA TYR A 137 1.29 -17.17 8.81
C TYR A 137 0.86 -18.49 8.15
N ALA A 138 -0.30 -19.03 8.48
CA ALA A 138 -0.70 -20.36 8.03
C ALA A 138 -0.81 -20.45 6.49
N ALA A 139 -1.43 -19.47 5.85
CA ALA A 139 -1.60 -19.45 4.41
C ALA A 139 -0.28 -19.45 3.64
N LEU A 140 0.77 -18.82 4.17
CA LEU A 140 2.09 -18.77 3.52
C LEU A 140 2.76 -20.14 3.39
N TYR A 141 2.37 -21.11 4.20
CA TYR A 141 2.88 -22.49 4.14
C TYR A 141 1.90 -23.40 3.42
N LEU A 142 0.62 -23.31 3.77
CA LEU A 142 -0.39 -24.25 3.28
C LEU A 142 -0.74 -24.02 1.81
N VAL A 143 -0.89 -22.77 1.38
CA VAL A 143 -1.28 -22.47 -0.02
C VAL A 143 -0.19 -22.89 -1.01
N PRO A 144 1.10 -22.52 -0.86
CA PRO A 144 2.15 -22.97 -1.78
C PRO A 144 2.32 -24.50 -1.78
N TYR A 145 2.16 -25.14 -0.61
CA TYR A 145 2.21 -26.59 -0.52
C TYR A 145 1.10 -27.25 -1.37
N VAL A 146 -0.13 -26.79 -1.22
CA VAL A 146 -1.28 -27.32 -2.00
C VAL A 146 -1.13 -27.03 -3.48
N VAL A 147 -0.73 -25.80 -3.84
CA VAL A 147 -0.48 -25.41 -5.25
C VAL A 147 0.57 -26.33 -5.87
N HIS A 148 1.67 -26.62 -5.14
CA HIS A 148 2.69 -27.54 -5.60
C HIS A 148 2.15 -28.96 -5.78
N ALA A 149 1.42 -29.50 -4.80
CA ALA A 149 0.87 -30.84 -4.85
C ALA A 149 -0.11 -31.01 -6.02
N VAL A 150 -1.06 -30.07 -6.19
CA VAL A 150 -2.02 -30.08 -7.29
C VAL A 150 -1.30 -29.96 -8.65
N SER A 151 -0.35 -29.02 -8.77
CA SER A 151 0.39 -28.82 -10.01
C SER A 151 1.23 -30.04 -10.38
N HIS A 152 1.85 -30.69 -9.39
CA HIS A 152 2.59 -31.93 -9.59
C HIS A 152 1.67 -33.05 -10.07
N ALA A 153 0.53 -33.23 -9.42
CA ALA A 153 -0.44 -34.27 -9.81
C ALA A 153 -0.94 -34.09 -11.25
N VAL A 154 -1.25 -32.85 -11.63
CA VAL A 154 -1.67 -32.55 -13.02
C VAL A 154 -0.56 -32.87 -14.01
N LYS A 155 0.70 -32.48 -13.72
CA LYS A 155 1.86 -32.79 -14.58
C LYS A 155 2.12 -34.31 -14.74
N GLN A 156 1.81 -35.09 -13.70
CA GLN A 156 1.96 -36.55 -13.73
C GLN A 156 0.73 -37.28 -14.33
N GLY A 157 -0.31 -36.53 -14.73
CA GLY A 157 -1.52 -37.12 -15.32
C GLY A 157 -2.45 -37.79 -14.30
N TYR A 158 -2.25 -37.54 -13.00
CA TYR A 158 -3.18 -38.05 -11.97
C TYR A 158 -4.52 -37.35 -12.08
N ARG A 159 -5.60 -38.15 -12.03
CA ARG A 159 -6.98 -37.63 -12.13
C ARG A 159 -7.64 -37.39 -10.79
N THR A 160 -7.09 -37.96 -9.72
CA THR A 160 -7.68 -37.92 -8.39
C THR A 160 -6.60 -37.73 -7.34
N LEU A 161 -6.81 -36.80 -6.42
CA LEU A 161 -6.03 -36.61 -5.22
C LEU A 161 -6.86 -36.96 -3.99
N TYR A 162 -6.33 -37.75 -3.10
CA TYR A 162 -6.94 -38.09 -1.83
C TYR A 162 -6.29 -37.30 -0.70
N PHE A 163 -7.11 -36.59 0.05
CA PHE A 163 -6.68 -35.84 1.23
C PHE A 163 -7.02 -36.65 2.47
N ILE A 164 -5.98 -37.12 3.18
CA ILE A 164 -6.17 -37.92 4.38
C ILE A 164 -6.59 -37.01 5.53
N SER A 165 -7.75 -37.30 6.12
CA SER A 165 -8.22 -36.64 7.33
C SER A 165 -7.18 -36.83 8.44
N ARG A 166 -7.02 -35.91 9.27
CA ARG A 166 -7.62 -34.75 9.88
C ARG A 166 -7.19 -33.46 9.17
N ASP A 167 -5.91 -33.29 8.93
CA ASP A 167 -5.30 -32.08 8.34
C ASP A 167 -5.70 -31.94 6.86
N GLY A 168 -5.94 -33.05 6.18
CA GLY A 168 -6.38 -33.10 4.79
C GLY A 168 -7.70 -32.40 4.52
N HIS A 169 -8.57 -32.20 5.53
CA HIS A 169 -9.81 -31.44 5.37
C HIS A 169 -9.53 -30.01 4.92
N TYR A 170 -8.66 -29.28 5.61
CA TYR A 170 -8.31 -27.91 5.26
C TYR A 170 -7.50 -27.83 3.96
N LEU A 171 -6.59 -28.79 3.74
CA LEU A 171 -5.80 -28.84 2.50
C LEU A 171 -6.71 -29.07 1.28
N LYS A 172 -7.78 -29.87 1.43
CA LYS A 172 -8.76 -30.07 0.37
C LYS A 172 -9.53 -28.77 0.06
N GLN A 173 -9.99 -28.05 1.07
CA GLN A 173 -10.66 -26.77 0.86
C GLN A 173 -9.78 -25.78 0.09
N ILE A 174 -8.50 -25.68 0.47
CA ILE A 174 -7.54 -24.83 -0.26
C ILE A 174 -7.37 -25.34 -1.71
N ALA A 175 -7.32 -26.65 -1.93
CA ALA A 175 -7.19 -27.21 -3.27
C ALA A 175 -8.42 -26.91 -4.14
N ASP A 176 -9.61 -26.99 -3.59
CA ASP A 176 -10.87 -26.67 -4.28
C ASP A 176 -10.86 -25.19 -4.74
N GLU A 177 -10.45 -24.26 -3.87
CA GLU A 177 -10.32 -22.83 -4.21
C GLU A 177 -9.23 -22.57 -5.26
N VAL A 178 -8.06 -23.20 -5.14
CA VAL A 178 -6.97 -23.09 -6.12
C VAL A 178 -7.39 -23.59 -7.49
N ILE A 179 -8.18 -24.65 -7.55
CA ILE A 179 -8.68 -25.20 -8.83
C ILE A 179 -9.77 -24.30 -9.42
N ALA A 180 -10.65 -23.76 -8.59
CA ALA A 180 -11.74 -22.87 -9.04
C ALA A 180 -11.22 -21.52 -9.55
N SER A 181 -10.01 -21.08 -9.13
CA SER A 181 -9.40 -19.82 -9.54
C SER A 181 -8.64 -19.86 -10.87
N LYS A 182 -8.57 -21.02 -11.51
CA LYS A 182 -7.91 -21.23 -12.83
C LYS A 182 -8.93 -21.32 -13.95
#